data_2cdecb3b8a6602a4a23a04a5553149b7
#
_entry.id   2cdecb3b8a6602a4a23a04a5553149b7
#
_cell.length_a   1.000
_cell.length_b   1.000
_cell.length_c   1.000
_cell.angle_alpha   90.00
_cell.angle_beta   90.00
_cell.angle_gamma   90.00
#
_symmetry.space_group_name_H-M   'P 1'
#
loop_
_entity.id
_entity.type
_entity.pdbx_description
1 polymer ?
#
loop_
_entity_poly.entity_id
_entity_poly.type
_entity_poly.pdbx_seq_one_letter_code
_entity_poly.pdbx_strand_id
1 'polypeptide(L)'
;MNYTKILQGILDIGEAMLKSGAENFRIEDSLYRMCRSYGFTRYDVFVIPSNIQITIETPDGEILTQIRHIETVSTDFDLLHHLNKLSRYVCAHTPNEKELHQIGRAHV
;
A
#
# COMPACT_ATOMS: atom_id res chain seq x y z
N MET A 1 -10.60 -7.78 12.57
CA MET A 1 -10.17 -7.10 11.33
C MET A 1 -9.53 -8.12 10.39
N ASN A 2 -9.81 -8.03 9.11
CA ASN A 2 -9.25 -8.96 8.12
C ASN A 2 -7.92 -8.39 7.59
N TYR A 3 -6.81 -8.84 8.14
CA TYR A 3 -5.50 -8.29 7.80
C TYR A 3 -5.02 -8.64 6.38
N THR A 4 -5.49 -9.77 5.84
CA THR A 4 -5.20 -10.10 4.45
C THR A 4 -5.79 -9.04 3.51
N LYS A 5 -7.03 -8.64 3.74
CA LYS A 5 -7.69 -7.60 2.95
C LYS A 5 -7.11 -6.21 3.20
N ILE A 6 -6.69 -5.93 4.42
CA ILE A 6 -5.98 -4.68 4.72
C ILE A 6 -4.69 -4.61 3.91
N LEU A 7 -3.92 -5.70 3.89
CA LEU A 7 -2.68 -5.75 3.12
C LEU A 7 -2.93 -5.59 1.62
N GLN A 8 -4.01 -6.21 1.10
CA GLN A 8 -4.41 -6.03 -0.30
C GLN A 8 -4.70 -4.55 -0.61
N GLY A 9 -5.42 -3.87 0.29
CA GLY A 9 -5.74 -2.46 0.11
C GLY A 9 -4.51 -1.56 0.13
N ILE A 10 -3.57 -1.83 1.03
CA ILE A 10 -2.29 -1.12 1.09
C ILE A 10 -1.52 -1.32 -0.22
N LEU A 11 -1.47 -2.55 -0.71
CA LEU A 11 -0.79 -2.87 -1.97
C LEU A 11 -1.46 -2.21 -3.18
N ASP A 12 -2.79 -2.09 -3.17
CA ASP A 12 -3.50 -1.39 -4.25
C ASP A 12 -3.01 0.05 -4.38
N ILE A 13 -2.83 0.73 -3.26
CA ILE A 13 -2.31 2.11 -3.25
C ILE A 13 -0.86 2.12 -3.74
N GLY A 14 -0.02 1.22 -3.25
CA GLY A 14 1.37 1.10 -3.68
C GLY A 14 1.50 0.82 -5.18
N GLU A 15 0.66 -0.07 -5.70
CA GLU A 15 0.63 -0.38 -7.14
C GLU A 15 0.25 0.85 -7.96
N ALA A 16 -0.78 1.59 -7.53
CA ALA A 16 -1.19 2.80 -8.22
C ALA A 16 -0.09 3.87 -8.21
N MET A 17 0.63 4.01 -7.09
CA MET A 17 1.77 4.92 -6.99
C MET A 17 2.87 4.53 -7.97
N LEU A 18 3.21 3.25 -8.03
CA LEU A 18 4.25 2.75 -8.94
C LEU A 18 3.84 2.97 -10.39
N LYS A 19 2.59 2.66 -10.74
CA LYS A 19 2.06 2.88 -12.09
C LYS A 19 2.05 4.35 -12.49
N SER A 20 1.95 5.25 -11.52
CA SER A 20 1.92 6.70 -11.75
C SER A 20 3.30 7.33 -11.79
N GLY A 21 4.36 6.54 -11.64
CA GLY A 21 5.72 7.01 -11.79
C GLY A 21 6.41 7.42 -10.51
N ALA A 22 5.90 7.03 -9.35
CA ALA A 22 6.57 7.31 -8.08
C ALA A 22 7.93 6.61 -8.00
N GLU A 23 8.88 7.26 -7.32
CA GLU A 23 10.18 6.65 -7.07
C GLU A 23 10.05 5.52 -6.06
N ASN A 24 10.84 4.45 -6.24
CA ASN A 24 10.73 3.25 -5.40
C ASN A 24 10.81 3.55 -3.91
N PHE A 25 11.76 4.39 -3.49
CA PHE A 25 11.92 4.69 -2.07
C PHE A 25 10.73 5.45 -1.48
N ARG A 26 10.02 6.25 -2.28
CA ARG A 26 8.80 6.95 -1.83
C ARG A 26 7.66 5.99 -1.63
N ILE A 27 7.57 4.99 -2.53
CA ILE A 27 6.56 3.94 -2.40
C ILE A 27 6.84 3.12 -1.15
N GLU A 28 8.09 2.71 -0.94
CA GLU A 28 8.47 1.97 0.27
C GLU A 28 8.12 2.75 1.53
N ASP A 29 8.45 4.04 1.58
CA ASP A 29 8.15 4.88 2.74
C ASP A 29 6.65 4.94 3.01
N SER A 30 5.84 5.15 1.98
CA SER A 30 4.37 5.18 2.11
C SER A 30 3.82 3.85 2.62
N LEU A 31 4.33 2.74 2.08
CA LEU A 31 3.90 1.41 2.49
C LEU A 31 4.31 1.11 3.93
N TYR A 32 5.52 1.47 4.34
CA TYR A 32 5.96 1.34 5.72
C TYR A 32 5.07 2.12 6.68
N ARG A 33 4.73 3.35 6.33
CA ARG A 33 3.88 4.20 7.17
C ARG A 33 2.48 3.63 7.33
N MET A 34 1.89 3.14 6.23
CA MET A 34 0.57 2.52 6.29
C MET A 34 0.60 1.23 7.13
N CYS A 35 1.58 0.37 6.94
CA CYS A 35 1.72 -0.84 7.75
C CYS A 35 1.86 -0.51 9.23
N ARG A 36 2.66 0.49 9.55
CA ARG A 36 2.84 0.93 10.94
C ARG A 36 1.53 1.42 11.54
N SER A 37 0.74 2.15 10.77
CA SER A 37 -0.51 2.72 11.28
C SER A 37 -1.53 1.65 11.68
N TYR A 38 -1.49 0.48 11.04
CA TYR A 38 -2.36 -0.64 11.38
C TYR A 38 -1.84 -1.49 12.55
N GLY A 39 -0.70 -1.14 13.12
CA GLY A 39 -0.18 -1.84 14.28
C GLY A 39 0.51 -3.17 13.97
N PHE A 40 0.93 -3.38 12.74
CA PHE A 40 1.70 -4.57 12.41
C PHE A 40 3.01 -4.55 13.21
N THR A 41 3.34 -5.67 13.83
CA THR A 41 4.52 -5.78 14.68
C THR A 41 5.80 -5.92 13.87
N ARG A 42 5.68 -6.37 12.63
CA ARG A 42 6.79 -6.47 11.68
C ARG A 42 6.25 -6.22 10.29
N TYR A 43 7.02 -5.52 9.47
CA TYR A 43 6.66 -5.28 8.09
C TYR A 43 7.93 -5.08 7.27
N ASP A 44 8.11 -5.94 6.27
CA ASP A 44 9.23 -5.90 5.35
C ASP A 44 8.70 -5.57 3.96
N VAL A 45 9.15 -4.47 3.40
CA VAL A 45 8.69 -3.97 2.10
C VAL A 45 9.84 -3.97 1.12
N PHE A 46 9.58 -4.51 -0.06
CA PHE A 46 10.56 -4.54 -1.14
C PHE A 46 9.89 -4.07 -2.43
N VAL A 47 10.46 -3.02 -3.03
CA VAL A 47 9.92 -2.41 -4.25
C VAL A 47 10.99 -2.34 -5.31
N ILE A 48 10.68 -2.89 -6.49
CA ILE A 48 11.45 -2.70 -7.72
C ILE A 48 10.48 -2.22 -8.82
N PRO A 49 10.98 -1.75 -9.98
CA PRO A 49 10.08 -1.16 -10.98
C PRO A 49 8.92 -2.02 -11.46
N SER A 50 9.02 -3.33 -11.33
CA SER A 50 7.99 -4.27 -11.82
C SER A 50 7.30 -5.07 -10.73
N ASN A 51 7.64 -4.84 -9.46
CA ASN A 51 7.19 -5.73 -8.40
C ASN A 51 7.19 -5.06 -7.04
N ILE A 52 6.13 -5.33 -6.26
CA ILE A 52 6.06 -4.94 -4.85
C ILE A 52 5.83 -6.21 -4.05
N GLN A 53 6.62 -6.40 -3.00
CA GLN A 53 6.45 -7.52 -2.09
C GLN A 53 6.41 -6.99 -0.66
N ILE A 54 5.41 -7.42 0.10
CA ILE A 54 5.28 -7.05 1.53
C ILE A 54 5.07 -8.31 2.33
N THR A 55 5.87 -8.45 3.39
CA THR A 55 5.65 -9.45 4.44
C THR A 55 5.34 -8.70 5.73
N ILE A 56 4.26 -9.07 6.38
CA ILE A 56 3.84 -8.47 7.64
C ILE A 56 3.65 -9.55 8.70
N GLU A 57 3.79 -9.14 9.95
CA GLU A 57 3.32 -9.90 11.10
C GLU A 57 2.16 -9.12 11.72
N THR A 58 1.00 -9.75 11.82
CA THR A 58 -0.19 -9.13 12.37
C THR A 58 -0.08 -9.01 13.89
N PRO A 59 -0.92 -8.17 14.54
CA PRO A 59 -0.96 -8.13 16.00
C PRO A 59 -1.25 -9.50 16.66
N ASP A 60 -1.89 -10.40 15.92
CA ASP A 60 -2.18 -11.76 16.38
C ASP A 60 -1.01 -12.73 16.21
N GLY A 61 0.09 -12.27 15.60
CA GLY A 61 1.26 -13.10 15.35
C GLY A 61 1.23 -13.90 14.05
N GLU A 62 0.26 -13.68 13.19
CA GLU A 62 0.18 -14.33 11.88
C GLU A 62 1.12 -13.64 10.90
N ILE A 63 1.83 -14.43 10.10
CA ILE A 63 2.73 -13.89 9.07
C ILE A 63 2.05 -14.00 7.71
N LEU A 64 1.95 -12.87 7.01
CA LEU A 64 1.31 -12.79 5.69
C LEU A 64 2.29 -12.17 4.70
N THR A 65 2.37 -12.76 3.51
CA THR A 65 3.18 -12.21 2.42
C THR A 65 2.30 -12.05 1.19
N GLN A 66 2.39 -10.88 0.55
CA GLN A 66 1.73 -10.66 -0.74
C GLN A 66 2.72 -10.03 -1.72
N ILE A 67 2.61 -10.45 -2.97
CA ILE A 67 3.44 -9.98 -4.07
C ILE A 67 2.52 -9.39 -5.13
N ARG A 68 2.88 -8.21 -5.65
CA ARG A 68 2.13 -7.57 -6.70
C ARG A 68 3.06 -7.32 -7.88
N HIS A 69 2.77 -7.96 -9.02
CA HIS A 69 3.50 -7.75 -10.26
C HIS A 69 2.88 -6.59 -11.04
N ILE A 70 3.70 -5.68 -11.55
CA ILE A 70 3.24 -4.51 -12.29
C ILE A 70 3.84 -4.53 -13.70
N GLU A 71 2.98 -4.52 -14.72
CA GLU A 71 3.39 -4.66 -16.11
C GLU A 71 3.65 -3.34 -16.82
N THR A 72 2.91 -2.29 -16.47
CA THR A 72 2.99 -1.01 -17.17
C THR A 72 3.16 0.13 -16.21
N VAL A 73 4.01 1.08 -16.59
CA VAL A 73 4.26 2.29 -15.82
C VAL A 73 4.10 3.48 -16.76
N SER A 74 3.37 4.50 -16.30
CA SER A 74 3.28 5.79 -16.98
C SER A 74 3.45 6.88 -15.93
N THR A 75 3.69 8.12 -16.39
CA THR A 75 3.84 9.23 -15.47
C THR A 75 2.53 10.01 -15.40
N ASP A 76 1.97 10.10 -14.20
CA ASP A 76 0.77 10.87 -13.92
C ASP A 76 0.94 11.58 -12.58
N PHE A 77 1.46 12.80 -12.62
CA PHE A 77 1.79 13.55 -11.41
C PHE A 77 0.54 13.98 -10.62
N ASP A 78 -0.57 14.24 -11.30
CA ASP A 78 -1.82 14.61 -10.62
C ASP A 78 -2.35 13.43 -9.81
N LEU A 79 -2.38 12.26 -10.42
CA LEU A 79 -2.80 11.03 -9.74
C LEU A 79 -1.84 10.72 -8.59
N LEU A 80 -0.53 10.84 -8.82
CA LEU A 80 0.46 10.58 -7.80
C LEU A 80 0.30 11.52 -6.60
N HIS A 81 0.05 12.81 -6.85
CA HIS A 81 -0.20 13.77 -5.77
C HIS A 81 -1.44 13.36 -4.96
N HIS A 82 -2.49 12.92 -5.64
CA HIS A 82 -3.71 12.44 -4.99
C HIS A 82 -3.45 11.19 -4.16
N LEU A 83 -2.66 10.24 -4.69
CA LEU A 83 -2.32 9.01 -3.98
C LEU A 83 -1.46 9.27 -2.75
N ASN A 84 -0.56 10.26 -2.81
CA ASN A 84 0.21 10.67 -1.64
C ASN A 84 -0.71 11.19 -0.52
N LYS A 85 -1.72 11.97 -0.86
CA LYS A 85 -2.72 12.43 0.11
C LYS A 85 -3.52 11.27 0.66
N LEU A 86 -3.89 10.33 -0.20
CA LEU A 86 -4.67 9.16 0.20
C LEU A 86 -3.88 8.29 1.18
N SER A 87 -2.59 8.07 0.93
CA SER A 87 -1.76 7.29 1.85
C SER A 87 -1.68 7.94 3.23
N ARG A 88 -1.60 9.26 3.28
CA ARG A 88 -1.60 9.98 4.56
C ARG A 88 -2.95 9.87 5.27
N TYR A 89 -4.05 9.92 4.51
CA TYR A 89 -5.39 9.68 5.07
C TYR A 89 -5.49 8.31 5.70
N VAL A 90 -5.01 7.28 5.00
CA VAL A 90 -5.02 5.89 5.51
C VAL A 90 -4.22 5.80 6.81
N CYS A 91 -3.04 6.42 6.86
CA CYS A 91 -2.22 6.43 8.07
C CYS A 91 -2.93 7.11 9.24
N ALA A 92 -3.66 8.18 8.99
CA ALA A 92 -4.32 8.96 10.05
C ALA A 92 -5.61 8.29 10.55
N HIS A 93 -6.34 7.60 9.69
CA HIS A 93 -7.69 7.11 9.99
C HIS A 93 -7.79 5.58 10.08
N THR A 94 -6.79 4.86 9.61
CA THR A 94 -6.75 3.40 9.57
C THR A 94 -8.12 2.80 9.20
N PRO A 95 -8.61 3.09 7.96
CA PRO A 95 -9.92 2.58 7.54
C PRO A 95 -9.97 1.05 7.63
N ASN A 96 -11.16 0.51 7.92
CA ASN A 96 -11.32 -0.93 7.94
C ASN A 96 -11.19 -1.50 6.51
N GLU A 97 -11.17 -2.83 6.39
CA GLU A 97 -10.94 -3.49 5.10
C GLU A 97 -11.96 -3.09 4.03
N LYS A 98 -13.21 -2.91 4.40
CA LYS A 98 -14.26 -2.52 3.47
C LYS A 98 -14.09 -1.09 2.99
N GLU A 99 -13.82 -0.17 3.92
CA GLU A 99 -13.58 1.24 3.59
C GLU A 99 -12.34 1.40 2.73
N LEU A 100 -11.26 0.70 3.10
CA LEU A 100 -10.00 0.75 2.38
C LEU A 100 -10.18 0.24 0.93
N HIS A 101 -10.93 -0.83 0.76
CA HIS A 101 -11.22 -1.38 -0.57
C HIS A 101 -12.01 -0.38 -1.42
N GLN A 102 -13.02 0.26 -0.85
CA GLN A 102 -13.83 1.25 -1.54
C GLN A 102 -13.00 2.47 -1.95
N ILE A 103 -12.14 2.95 -1.06
CA ILE A 103 -11.23 4.06 -1.34
C ILE A 103 -10.30 3.69 -2.50
N GLY A 104 -9.70 2.52 -2.46
CA GLY A 104 -8.81 2.05 -3.51
C GLY A 104 -9.51 1.98 -4.86
N ARG A 105 -10.72 1.44 -4.90
CA ARG A 105 -11.49 1.33 -6.15
C ARG A 105 -11.87 2.68 -6.74
N ALA A 106 -12.13 3.67 -5.89
CA ALA A 106 -12.52 5.00 -6.36
C ALA A 106 -11.36 5.76 -7.01
N HIS A 107 -10.11 5.42 -6.66
CA HIS A 107 -8.93 6.17 -7.05
C HIS A 107 -7.90 5.37 -7.87
N VAL A 108 -8.15 4.10 -8.05
CA VAL A 108 -7.30 3.18 -8.80
C VAL A 108 -8.07 2.49 -9.90
#